data_670fdaa5f0e2c0ce8a857af6f69000ce
#
_entry.id   670fdaa5f0e2c0ce8a857af6f69000ce
#
_cell.length_a   1.000
_cell.length_b   1.000
_cell.length_c   1.000
_cell.angle_alpha   90.00
_cell.angle_beta   90.00
_cell.angle_gamma   90.00
#
_symmetry.space_group_name_H-M   'P 1'
#
loop_
_entity.id
_entity.type
_entity.pdbx_description
1 polymer ?
#
loop_
_entity_poly.entity_id
_entity_poly.type
_entity_poly.pdbx_seq_one_letter_code
_entity_poly.pdbx_strand_id
1 'polypeptide(L)'
;MKIGFDAKRAAQNRTGLGNYSRFVLRILSQQHPENEYRLYMPNPRRTPFLHEIPTIASLRQCFPPKGVWSRLRQLWRVWGVTSTLRDDGIELFHGLSNELPLNIVRGNCRSVVTIHDLIFIHTPQYYHWIDRQIYNYKFRHACHSADRVIAVSQYTKREIMHYYGVAEEKIDVVYQGCDKAFAAEIAQSTLDDVKARYGL
;
A
#
# COMPACT_ATOMS: atom_id res chain seq x y z
N MET A 1 -6.10 -18.89 -0.44
CA MET A 1 -5.07 -18.21 -1.26
C MET A 1 -4.02 -17.60 -0.35
N LYS A 2 -2.73 -17.61 -0.77
CA LYS A 2 -1.66 -16.89 -0.05
C LYS A 2 -1.42 -15.51 -0.64
N ILE A 3 -1.68 -14.49 0.13
CA ILE A 3 -1.59 -13.09 -0.31
C ILE A 3 -0.43 -12.39 0.42
N GLY A 4 0.52 -11.88 -0.33
CA GLY A 4 1.62 -11.06 0.18
C GLY A 4 1.35 -9.57 0.00
N PHE A 5 1.76 -8.76 0.98
CA PHE A 5 1.64 -7.30 0.93
C PHE A 5 2.98 -6.61 1.16
N ASP A 6 3.26 -5.57 0.40
CA ASP A 6 4.26 -4.59 0.83
C ASP A 6 3.68 -3.79 2.00
N ALA A 7 3.98 -4.23 3.21
CA ALA A 7 3.43 -3.66 4.44
C ALA A 7 4.32 -2.59 5.09
N LYS A 8 5.34 -2.08 4.39
CA LYS A 8 6.21 -1.01 4.92
C LYS A 8 5.41 0.19 5.40
N ARG A 9 4.45 0.67 4.58
CA ARG A 9 3.63 1.83 4.95
C ARG A 9 2.65 1.51 6.07
N ALA A 10 2.04 0.34 6.05
CA ALA A 10 1.17 -0.11 7.14
C ALA A 10 1.88 -0.09 8.49
N ALA A 11 3.15 -0.54 8.54
CA ALA A 11 3.92 -0.64 9.76
C ALA A 11 4.54 0.69 10.24
N GLN A 12 4.90 1.60 9.31
CA GLN A 12 5.80 2.72 9.60
C GLN A 12 5.20 4.10 9.35
N ASN A 13 4.06 4.19 8.68
CA ASN A 13 3.52 5.47 8.22
C ASN A 13 2.23 5.83 8.96
N ARG A 14 2.20 7.03 9.57
CA ARG A 14 1.04 7.55 10.30
C ARG A 14 0.04 8.29 9.41
N THR A 15 0.45 8.67 8.20
CA THR A 15 -0.38 9.45 7.27
C THR A 15 -1.33 8.58 6.45
N GLY A 16 -2.02 9.18 5.47
CA GLY A 16 -3.03 8.52 4.64
C GLY A 16 -2.61 7.19 4.04
N LEU A 17 -1.38 7.08 3.51
CA LEU A 17 -0.88 5.82 2.93
C LEU A 17 -0.79 4.68 3.96
N GLY A 18 -0.40 4.99 5.20
CA GLY A 18 -0.38 4.02 6.29
C GLY A 18 -1.78 3.62 6.72
N ASN A 19 -2.68 4.59 6.89
CA ASN A 19 -4.07 4.37 7.25
C ASN A 19 -4.79 3.51 6.20
N TYR A 20 -4.64 3.84 4.92
CA TYR A 20 -5.16 3.03 3.83
C TYR A 20 -4.64 1.59 3.87
N SER A 21 -3.32 1.43 4.02
CA SER A 21 -2.70 0.10 4.06
C SER A 21 -3.26 -0.74 5.21
N ARG A 22 -3.38 -0.18 6.41
CA ARG A 22 -3.95 -0.86 7.58
C ARG A 22 -5.44 -1.15 7.40
N PHE A 23 -6.19 -0.20 6.79
CA PHE A 23 -7.60 -0.39 6.48
C PHE A 23 -7.80 -1.60 5.56
N VAL A 24 -7.06 -1.67 4.45
CA VAL A 24 -7.16 -2.80 3.50
C VAL A 24 -6.81 -4.13 4.17
N LEU A 25 -5.71 -4.17 4.94
CA LEU A 25 -5.30 -5.37 5.66
C LEU A 25 -6.38 -5.83 6.65
N ARG A 26 -6.97 -4.89 7.41
CA ARG A 26 -8.06 -5.17 8.36
C ARG A 26 -9.29 -5.74 7.67
N ILE A 27 -9.76 -5.09 6.61
CA ILE A 27 -10.97 -5.52 5.89
C ILE A 27 -10.77 -6.90 5.27
N LEU A 28 -9.68 -7.12 4.54
CA LEU A 28 -9.42 -8.39 3.89
C LEU A 28 -9.28 -9.53 4.90
N SER A 29 -8.58 -9.30 6.00
CA SER A 29 -8.39 -10.31 7.03
C SER A 29 -9.66 -10.64 7.82
N GLN A 30 -10.61 -9.70 7.93
CA GLN A 30 -11.89 -9.90 8.59
C GLN A 30 -12.93 -10.55 7.66
N GLN A 31 -12.97 -10.15 6.39
CA GLN A 31 -13.97 -10.63 5.43
C GLN A 31 -13.56 -11.93 4.75
N HIS A 32 -12.26 -12.20 4.68
CA HIS A 32 -11.69 -13.38 4.03
C HIS A 32 -10.69 -14.10 4.94
N PRO A 33 -11.11 -14.57 6.13
CA PRO A 33 -10.23 -15.22 7.10
C PRO A 33 -9.67 -16.57 6.60
N GLU A 34 -10.23 -17.14 5.55
CA GLU A 34 -9.79 -18.36 4.89
C GLU A 34 -8.48 -18.20 4.12
N ASN A 35 -8.06 -16.95 3.85
CA ASN A 35 -6.79 -16.67 3.17
C ASN A 35 -5.63 -16.57 4.16
N GLU A 36 -4.42 -16.89 3.70
CA GLU A 36 -3.19 -16.61 4.42
C GLU A 36 -2.62 -15.25 3.98
N TYR A 37 -2.25 -14.43 4.95
CA TYR A 37 -1.72 -13.07 4.71
C TYR A 37 -0.27 -12.95 5.16
N ARG A 38 0.62 -12.46 4.28
CA ARG A 38 2.04 -12.24 4.54
C ARG A 38 2.39 -10.77 4.42
N LEU A 39 2.86 -10.17 5.51
CA LEU A 39 3.25 -8.76 5.58
C LEU A 39 4.75 -8.61 5.42
N TYR A 40 5.22 -8.24 4.25
CA TYR A 40 6.64 -8.06 3.95
C TYR A 40 7.09 -6.66 4.37
N MET A 41 8.01 -6.59 5.32
CA MET A 41 8.50 -5.36 5.93
C MET A 41 10.03 -5.35 5.99
N PRO A 42 10.70 -4.24 5.59
CA PRO A 42 12.16 -4.23 5.53
C PRO A 42 12.83 -4.16 6.91
N ASN A 43 12.14 -3.65 7.94
CA ASN A 43 12.77 -3.41 9.23
C ASN A 43 11.92 -3.87 10.41
N PRO A 44 12.33 -4.95 11.14
CA PRO A 44 11.60 -5.48 12.29
C PRO A 44 11.57 -4.52 13.50
N ARG A 45 12.52 -3.57 13.58
CA ARG A 45 12.60 -2.60 14.69
C ARG A 45 11.79 -1.31 14.44
N ARG A 46 11.19 -1.17 13.26
CA ARG A 46 10.40 0.01 12.88
C ARG A 46 9.00 -0.40 12.46
N THR A 47 8.19 -0.76 13.44
CA THR A 47 6.82 -1.24 13.23
C THR A 47 5.83 -0.61 14.23
N PRO A 48 5.89 0.72 14.47
CA PRO A 48 5.12 1.35 15.55
C PRO A 48 3.60 1.24 15.39
N PHE A 49 3.10 0.98 14.17
CA PHE A 49 1.67 0.93 13.86
C PHE A 49 1.14 -0.48 13.59
N LEU A 50 1.95 -1.52 13.78
CA LEU A 50 1.47 -2.91 13.57
C LEU A 50 0.38 -3.34 14.54
N HIS A 51 0.35 -2.76 15.75
CA HIS A 51 -0.69 -3.03 16.74
C HIS A 51 -2.09 -2.61 16.29
N GLU A 52 -2.20 -1.72 15.29
CA GLU A 52 -3.47 -1.31 14.67
C GLU A 52 -4.01 -2.33 13.66
N ILE A 53 -3.22 -3.34 13.30
CA ILE A 53 -3.62 -4.42 12.41
C ILE A 53 -4.12 -5.59 13.28
N PRO A 54 -5.29 -6.18 12.99
CA PRO A 54 -5.81 -7.30 13.76
C PRO A 54 -4.81 -8.47 13.82
N THR A 55 -4.58 -8.99 15.00
CA THR A 55 -3.80 -10.21 15.18
C THR A 55 -4.72 -11.39 14.91
N ILE A 56 -4.55 -12.02 13.75
CA ILE A 56 -5.26 -13.24 13.38
C ILE A 56 -4.25 -14.35 13.03
N ALA A 57 -4.65 -15.58 13.21
CA ALA A 57 -3.78 -16.75 13.02
C ALA A 57 -3.23 -16.87 11.58
N SER A 58 -3.99 -16.40 10.59
CA SER A 58 -3.64 -16.44 9.18
C SER A 58 -2.74 -15.29 8.72
N LEU A 59 -2.41 -14.30 9.60
CA LEU A 59 -1.57 -13.15 9.26
C LEU A 59 -0.17 -13.32 9.86
N ARG A 60 0.86 -13.30 8.99
CA ARG A 60 2.26 -13.44 9.40
C ARG A 60 3.10 -12.26 8.95
N GLN A 61 3.99 -11.82 9.83
CA GLN A 61 5.00 -10.79 9.55
C GLN A 61 6.23 -11.43 8.92
N CYS A 62 6.71 -10.87 7.81
CA CYS A 62 7.85 -11.36 7.06
C CYS A 62 8.92 -10.26 6.97
N PHE A 63 10.15 -10.61 7.27
CA PHE A 63 11.30 -9.71 7.27
C PHE A 63 12.43 -10.25 6.40
N PRO A 64 13.41 -9.40 6.01
CA PRO A 64 14.58 -9.88 5.29
C PRO A 64 15.26 -11.05 6.00
N PRO A 65 15.63 -12.10 5.28
CA PRO A 65 16.37 -13.21 5.86
C PRO A 65 17.72 -12.75 6.42
N LYS A 66 18.26 -13.53 7.38
CA LYS A 66 19.58 -13.27 7.96
C LYS A 66 20.65 -13.24 6.88
N GLY A 67 21.76 -12.55 7.14
CA GLY A 67 22.88 -12.39 6.20
C GLY A 67 22.87 -11.05 5.48
N VAL A 68 23.15 -11.02 4.19
CA VAL A 68 23.29 -9.78 3.39
C VAL A 68 22.02 -8.94 3.42
N TRP A 69 20.86 -9.55 3.27
CA TRP A 69 19.57 -8.85 3.24
C TRP A 69 19.20 -8.20 4.57
N SER A 70 19.66 -8.73 5.71
CA SER A 70 19.45 -8.08 7.01
C SER A 70 20.19 -6.75 7.15
N ARG A 71 21.25 -6.53 6.35
CA ARG A 71 22.01 -5.29 6.25
C ARG A 71 21.46 -4.39 5.14
N LEU A 72 21.13 -4.95 3.98
CA LEU A 72 20.63 -4.24 2.79
C LEU A 72 19.09 -4.26 2.68
N ARG A 73 18.41 -3.94 3.78
CA ARG A 73 16.95 -4.10 3.93
C ARG A 73 16.11 -3.36 2.87
N GLN A 74 16.55 -2.16 2.46
CA GLN A 74 15.84 -1.40 1.43
C GLN A 74 16.01 -2.05 0.04
N LEU A 75 17.20 -2.57 -0.25
CA LEU A 75 17.45 -3.31 -1.49
C LEU A 75 16.70 -4.64 -1.51
N TRP A 76 16.58 -5.31 -0.34
CA TRP A 76 15.73 -6.50 -0.25
C TRP A 76 14.28 -6.19 -0.65
N ARG A 77 13.70 -5.10 -0.16
CA ARG A 77 12.34 -4.71 -0.53
C ARG A 77 12.19 -4.44 -2.05
N VAL A 78 13.23 -3.93 -2.70
CA VAL A 78 13.19 -3.55 -4.13
C VAL A 78 13.48 -4.74 -5.04
N TRP A 79 14.32 -5.67 -4.63
CA TRP A 79 14.74 -6.82 -5.46
C TRP A 79 14.69 -8.17 -4.74
N GLY A 80 15.20 -8.25 -3.52
CA GLY A 80 15.39 -9.51 -2.81
C GLY A 80 14.08 -10.15 -2.36
N VAL A 81 13.04 -9.37 -2.11
CA VAL A 81 11.74 -9.87 -1.65
C VAL A 81 11.13 -10.85 -2.65
N THR A 82 11.39 -10.69 -3.93
CA THR A 82 10.82 -11.53 -4.99
C THR A 82 11.20 -13.02 -4.84
N SER A 83 12.43 -13.32 -4.43
CA SER A 83 12.81 -14.70 -4.09
C SER A 83 12.04 -15.21 -2.87
N THR A 84 11.89 -14.37 -1.85
CA THR A 84 11.13 -14.72 -0.65
C THR A 84 9.65 -14.96 -0.96
N LEU A 85 9.02 -14.17 -1.87
CA LEU A 85 7.65 -14.41 -2.31
C LEU A 85 7.48 -15.79 -2.93
N ARG A 86 8.41 -16.19 -3.78
CA ARG A 86 8.42 -17.50 -4.42
C ARG A 86 8.62 -18.64 -3.41
N ASP A 87 9.60 -18.49 -2.52
CA ASP A 87 9.91 -19.49 -1.50
C ASP A 87 8.75 -19.66 -0.49
N ASP A 88 8.03 -18.59 -0.20
CA ASP A 88 6.82 -18.58 0.63
C ASP A 88 5.58 -19.11 -0.11
N GLY A 89 5.64 -19.31 -1.42
CA GLY A 89 4.53 -19.77 -2.26
C GLY A 89 3.40 -18.73 -2.35
N ILE A 90 3.76 -17.45 -2.48
CA ILE A 90 2.77 -16.38 -2.63
C ILE A 90 2.10 -16.49 -4.01
N GLU A 91 0.76 -16.47 -4.01
CA GLU A 91 -0.06 -16.54 -5.21
C GLU A 91 -0.41 -15.14 -5.75
N LEU A 92 -0.61 -14.17 -4.84
CA LEU A 92 -0.88 -12.77 -5.16
C LEU A 92 -0.02 -11.85 -4.29
N PHE A 93 0.67 -10.90 -4.90
CA PHE A 93 1.41 -9.84 -4.19
C PHE A 93 0.79 -8.48 -4.45
N HIS A 94 0.49 -7.73 -3.39
CA HIS A 94 -0.13 -6.42 -3.47
C HIS A 94 0.80 -5.31 -2.94
N GLY A 95 1.22 -4.41 -3.83
CA GLY A 95 1.88 -3.16 -3.48
C GLY A 95 0.86 -2.10 -3.06
N LEU A 96 0.72 -1.86 -1.77
CA LEU A 96 -0.32 -1.00 -1.21
C LEU A 96 -0.06 0.51 -1.38
N SER A 97 1.12 0.91 -1.85
CA SER A 97 1.52 2.32 -1.87
C SER A 97 2.44 2.66 -3.05
N ASN A 98 1.88 2.67 -4.25
CA ASN A 98 2.47 3.14 -5.50
C ASN A 98 3.71 2.37 -5.99
N GLU A 99 4.16 1.33 -5.31
CA GLU A 99 5.40 0.63 -5.63
C GLU A 99 5.23 -0.89 -5.67
N LEU A 100 5.97 -1.52 -6.58
CA LEU A 100 6.23 -2.96 -6.62
C LEU A 100 7.75 -3.21 -6.62
N PRO A 101 8.21 -4.42 -6.24
CA PRO A 101 9.59 -4.84 -6.50
C PRO A 101 9.93 -4.71 -7.98
N LEU A 102 11.13 -4.21 -8.32
CA LEU A 102 11.53 -3.96 -9.71
C LEU A 102 11.62 -5.24 -10.56
N ASN A 103 11.70 -6.38 -9.92
CA ASN A 103 11.77 -7.69 -10.57
C ASN A 103 10.53 -8.56 -10.25
N ILE A 104 9.37 -7.94 -9.96
CA ILE A 104 8.15 -8.65 -9.51
C ILE A 104 7.74 -9.80 -10.45
N VAL A 105 7.90 -9.64 -11.75
CA VAL A 105 7.64 -10.68 -12.75
C VAL A 105 8.40 -11.99 -12.50
N ARG A 106 9.50 -11.97 -11.76
CA ARG A 106 10.26 -13.16 -11.34
C ARG A 106 9.72 -13.81 -10.07
N GLY A 107 8.71 -13.22 -9.44
CA GLY A 107 8.11 -13.70 -8.20
C GLY A 107 7.26 -14.95 -8.37
N ASN A 108 6.88 -15.27 -9.61
CA ASN A 108 5.97 -16.37 -9.94
C ASN A 108 4.62 -16.26 -9.21
N CYS A 109 4.14 -15.03 -9.00
CA CYS A 109 2.85 -14.71 -8.40
C CYS A 109 2.15 -13.63 -9.21
N ARG A 110 0.83 -13.57 -9.12
CA ARG A 110 0.06 -12.42 -9.63
C ARG A 110 0.40 -11.18 -8.81
N SER A 111 0.30 -10.02 -9.44
CA SER A 111 0.67 -8.76 -8.81
C SER A 111 -0.38 -7.68 -9.00
N VAL A 112 -0.67 -6.97 -7.90
CA VAL A 112 -1.56 -5.81 -7.89
C VAL A 112 -0.80 -4.64 -7.28
N VAL A 113 -1.03 -3.43 -7.81
CA VAL A 113 -0.52 -2.21 -7.20
C VAL A 113 -1.64 -1.19 -7.02
N THR A 114 -1.70 -0.56 -5.86
CA THR A 114 -2.58 0.60 -5.63
C THR A 114 -1.81 1.88 -5.90
N ILE A 115 -2.34 2.71 -6.80
CA ILE A 115 -1.85 4.06 -7.08
C ILE A 115 -2.81 5.07 -6.45
N HIS A 116 -2.26 5.91 -5.56
CA HIS A 116 -3.03 6.90 -4.82
C HIS A 116 -3.17 8.20 -5.59
N ASP A 117 -2.07 8.72 -6.11
CA ASP A 117 -2.00 9.96 -6.88
C ASP A 117 -0.74 10.02 -7.74
N LEU A 118 -0.69 10.99 -8.63
CA LEU A 118 0.48 11.40 -9.38
C LEU A 118 0.79 12.89 -9.15
N ILE A 119 0.50 13.38 -7.96
CA ILE A 119 0.59 14.81 -7.61
C ILE A 119 1.98 15.41 -7.84
N PHE A 120 3.04 14.62 -7.71
CA PHE A 120 4.41 15.08 -7.98
C PHE A 120 4.64 15.48 -9.45
N ILE A 121 3.76 15.08 -10.37
CA ILE A 121 3.77 15.51 -11.77
C ILE A 121 3.15 16.91 -11.89
N HIS A 122 2.03 17.14 -11.19
CA HIS A 122 1.25 18.40 -11.28
C HIS A 122 1.84 19.54 -10.45
N THR A 123 2.46 19.20 -9.30
CA THR A 123 3.00 20.20 -8.37
C THR A 123 4.50 19.99 -8.16
N PRO A 124 5.29 20.08 -9.26
CA PRO A 124 6.72 19.79 -9.22
C PRO A 124 7.51 20.67 -8.26
N GLN A 125 7.02 21.88 -7.96
CA GLN A 125 7.64 22.85 -7.06
C GLN A 125 7.72 22.38 -5.60
N TYR A 126 6.88 21.39 -5.19
CA TYR A 126 6.89 20.85 -3.83
C TYR A 126 7.79 19.62 -3.65
N TYR A 127 8.47 19.20 -4.71
CA TYR A 127 9.30 17.99 -4.70
C TYR A 127 10.70 18.29 -5.22
N HIS A 128 11.72 17.72 -4.59
CA HIS A 128 13.07 17.76 -5.16
C HIS A 128 13.10 17.04 -6.51
N TRP A 129 13.84 17.58 -7.45
CA TRP A 129 13.93 17.02 -8.81
C TRP A 129 14.32 15.54 -8.82
N ILE A 130 15.30 15.15 -8.00
CA ILE A 130 15.74 13.75 -7.90
C ILE A 130 14.59 12.84 -7.42
N ASP A 131 13.85 13.26 -6.38
CA ASP A 131 12.74 12.47 -5.84
C ASP A 131 11.64 12.28 -6.88
N ARG A 132 11.35 13.32 -7.67
CA ARG A 132 10.38 13.24 -8.77
C ARG A 132 10.79 12.20 -9.80
N GLN A 133 12.06 12.16 -10.22
CA GLN A 133 12.55 11.16 -11.18
C GLN A 133 12.42 9.74 -10.61
N ILE A 134 12.77 9.57 -9.34
CA ILE A 134 12.66 8.28 -8.65
C ILE A 134 11.18 7.84 -8.54
N TYR A 135 10.27 8.74 -8.15
CA TYR A 135 8.84 8.43 -8.06
C TYR A 135 8.26 8.10 -9.44
N ASN A 136 8.55 8.93 -10.43
CA ASN A 136 8.07 8.71 -11.79
C ASN A 136 8.52 7.34 -12.34
N TYR A 137 9.79 7.01 -12.17
CA TYR A 137 10.32 5.71 -12.58
C TYR A 137 9.61 4.55 -11.86
N LYS A 138 9.51 4.62 -10.53
CA LYS A 138 8.92 3.54 -9.71
C LYS A 138 7.44 3.35 -9.99
N PHE A 139 6.67 4.44 -10.06
CA PHE A 139 5.21 4.35 -10.27
C PHE A 139 4.91 3.85 -11.68
N ARG A 140 5.60 4.39 -12.69
CA ARG A 140 5.49 3.90 -14.05
C ARG A 140 5.83 2.41 -14.14
N HIS A 141 6.96 2.01 -13.55
CA HIS A 141 7.37 0.60 -13.52
C HIS A 141 6.32 -0.28 -12.84
N ALA A 142 5.80 0.13 -11.68
CA ALA A 142 4.78 -0.63 -10.94
C ALA A 142 3.50 -0.80 -11.78
N CYS A 143 3.02 0.28 -12.42
CA CYS A 143 1.84 0.23 -13.29
C CYS A 143 2.01 -0.72 -14.48
N HIS A 144 3.20 -0.72 -15.12
CA HIS A 144 3.45 -1.61 -16.25
C HIS A 144 3.67 -3.07 -15.84
N SER A 145 4.36 -3.30 -14.72
CA SER A 145 4.74 -4.65 -14.26
C SER A 145 3.62 -5.38 -13.52
N ALA A 146 2.66 -4.67 -12.92
CA ALA A 146 1.52 -5.27 -12.26
C ALA A 146 0.62 -6.03 -13.25
N ASP A 147 -0.03 -7.11 -12.81
CA ASP A 147 -1.13 -7.73 -13.57
C ASP A 147 -2.38 -6.84 -13.57
N ARG A 148 -2.67 -6.18 -12.42
CA ARG A 148 -3.78 -5.23 -12.27
C ARG A 148 -3.31 -4.00 -11.49
N VAL A 149 -3.88 -2.86 -11.83
CA VAL A 149 -3.65 -1.58 -11.15
C VAL A 149 -4.95 -1.12 -10.48
N ILE A 150 -4.90 -0.83 -9.20
CA ILE A 150 -5.99 -0.17 -8.48
C ILE A 150 -5.72 1.33 -8.47
N ALA A 151 -6.62 2.10 -9.04
CA ALA A 151 -6.66 3.56 -8.90
C ALA A 151 -7.68 3.94 -7.83
N VAL A 152 -7.32 4.81 -6.89
CA VAL A 152 -8.22 5.21 -5.78
C VAL A 152 -9.33 6.16 -6.21
N SER A 153 -9.32 6.62 -7.45
CA SER A 153 -10.35 7.48 -8.04
C SER A 153 -10.35 7.41 -9.56
N GLN A 154 -11.45 7.85 -10.19
CA GLN A 154 -11.52 8.02 -11.64
C GLN A 154 -10.49 9.04 -12.13
N TYR A 155 -10.18 10.06 -11.34
CA TYR A 155 -9.14 11.02 -11.68
C TYR A 155 -7.77 10.32 -11.76
N THR A 156 -7.40 9.56 -10.73
CA THR A 156 -6.13 8.80 -10.70
C THR A 156 -6.06 7.80 -11.88
N LYS A 157 -7.17 7.12 -12.23
CA LYS A 157 -7.23 6.24 -13.41
C LYS A 157 -6.87 7.00 -14.69
N ARG A 158 -7.50 8.16 -14.95
CA ARG A 158 -7.20 8.98 -16.13
C ARG A 158 -5.74 9.44 -16.17
N GLU A 159 -5.18 9.82 -15.02
CA GLU A 159 -3.78 10.22 -14.91
C GLU A 159 -2.81 9.09 -15.27
N ILE A 160 -3.07 7.87 -14.77
CA ILE A 160 -2.26 6.69 -15.09
C ILE A 160 -2.31 6.40 -16.58
N MET A 161 -3.48 6.45 -17.19
CA MET A 161 -3.64 6.28 -18.64
C MET A 161 -2.89 7.36 -19.43
N HIS A 162 -3.05 8.62 -19.02
CA HIS A 162 -2.47 9.76 -19.71
C HIS A 162 -0.92 9.79 -19.62
N TYR A 163 -0.37 9.70 -18.41
CA TYR A 163 1.08 9.87 -18.22
C TYR A 163 1.89 8.60 -18.43
N TYR A 164 1.28 7.44 -18.20
CA TYR A 164 1.99 6.16 -18.29
C TYR A 164 1.56 5.28 -19.45
N GLY A 165 0.48 5.63 -20.16
CA GLY A 165 0.00 4.85 -21.31
C GLY A 165 -0.47 3.44 -20.92
N VAL A 166 -0.96 3.25 -19.69
CA VAL A 166 -1.48 1.97 -19.23
C VAL A 166 -2.89 1.78 -19.80
N ALA A 167 -3.15 0.59 -20.34
CA ALA A 167 -4.44 0.25 -20.94
C ALA A 167 -5.57 0.29 -19.89
N GLU A 168 -6.74 0.79 -20.31
CA GLU A 168 -7.88 1.02 -19.41
C GLU A 168 -8.35 -0.24 -18.70
N GLU A 169 -8.39 -1.35 -19.42
CA GLU A 169 -8.81 -2.67 -18.94
C GLU A 169 -7.90 -3.23 -17.85
N LYS A 170 -6.69 -2.70 -17.70
CA LYS A 170 -5.74 -3.07 -16.63
C LYS A 170 -5.99 -2.33 -15.33
N ILE A 171 -6.82 -1.26 -15.34
CA ILE A 171 -7.00 -0.35 -14.21
C ILE A 171 -8.41 -0.45 -13.65
N ASP A 172 -8.51 -0.90 -12.42
CA ASP A 172 -9.74 -0.92 -11.63
C ASP A 172 -9.82 0.32 -10.74
N VAL A 173 -11.00 0.93 -10.65
CA VAL A 173 -11.23 2.04 -9.70
C VAL A 173 -11.85 1.47 -8.43
N VAL A 174 -11.11 1.60 -7.33
CA VAL A 174 -11.57 1.20 -6.00
C VAL A 174 -11.45 2.40 -5.07
N TYR A 175 -12.58 3.02 -4.74
CA TYR A 175 -12.60 4.16 -3.84
C TYR A 175 -12.16 3.79 -2.42
N GLN A 176 -11.52 4.72 -1.76
CA GLN A 176 -11.11 4.54 -0.37
C GLN A 176 -12.33 4.61 0.54
N GLY A 177 -12.40 3.69 1.51
CA GLY A 177 -13.37 3.77 2.59
C GLY A 177 -12.93 4.77 3.66
N CYS A 178 -13.85 5.11 4.55
CA CYS A 178 -13.56 5.92 5.74
C CYS A 178 -13.53 5.06 7.01
N ASP A 179 -12.94 5.59 8.08
CA ASP A 179 -12.95 4.94 9.38
C ASP A 179 -14.36 4.94 9.97
N LYS A 180 -14.71 3.87 10.69
CA LYS A 180 -16.02 3.73 11.37
C LYS A 180 -16.30 4.87 12.36
N ALA A 181 -15.26 5.52 12.90
CA ALA A 181 -15.40 6.67 13.78
C ALA A 181 -16.17 7.84 13.13
N PHE A 182 -16.10 7.98 11.78
CA PHE A 182 -16.87 9.00 11.07
C PHE A 182 -18.36 8.69 10.91
N ALA A 183 -18.76 7.44 11.16
CA ALA A 183 -20.15 7.00 11.14
C ALA A 183 -20.73 6.89 12.57
N ALA A 184 -19.95 7.17 13.60
CA ALA A 184 -20.42 7.13 14.98
C ALA A 184 -21.35 8.31 15.28
N GLU A 185 -22.45 8.04 15.98
CA GLU A 185 -23.32 9.10 16.48
C GLU A 185 -22.58 9.94 17.52
N ILE A 186 -22.57 11.24 17.35
CA ILE A 186 -21.97 12.20 18.26
C ILE A 186 -23.06 12.80 19.12
N ALA A 187 -22.86 12.82 20.46
CA ALA A 187 -23.81 13.41 21.38
C ALA A 187 -24.07 14.88 21.01
N GLN A 188 -25.35 15.30 21.05
CA GLN A 188 -25.75 16.67 20.68
C GLN A 188 -24.98 17.73 21.49
N SER A 189 -24.75 17.49 22.79
CA SER A 189 -23.94 18.38 23.63
C SER A 189 -22.53 18.63 23.09
N THR A 190 -21.87 17.58 22.55
CA THR A 190 -20.55 17.73 21.93
C THR A 190 -20.60 18.55 20.64
N LEU A 191 -21.66 18.39 19.85
CA LEU A 191 -21.87 19.22 18.65
C LEU A 191 -22.10 20.68 19.01
N ASP A 192 -22.89 20.93 20.04
CA ASP A 192 -23.20 22.30 20.51
C ASP A 192 -21.95 22.99 21.07
N ASP A 193 -21.12 22.26 21.83
CA ASP A 193 -19.81 22.74 22.33
C ASP A 193 -18.87 23.13 21.17
N VAL A 194 -18.80 22.28 20.13
CA VAL A 194 -17.98 22.59 18.95
C VAL A 194 -18.52 23.79 18.20
N LYS A 195 -19.84 23.88 17.99
CA LYS A 195 -20.46 25.04 17.34
C LYS A 195 -20.18 26.33 18.12
N ALA A 196 -20.40 26.31 19.44
CA ALA A 196 -20.12 27.46 20.30
C ALA A 196 -18.65 27.90 20.22
N ARG A 197 -17.72 26.93 20.22
CA ARG A 197 -16.28 27.17 20.15
C ARG A 197 -15.83 27.84 18.85
N TYR A 198 -16.47 27.51 17.73
CA TYR A 198 -16.12 28.03 16.41
C TYR A 198 -17.08 29.10 15.86
N GLY A 199 -18.09 29.48 16.66
CA GLY A 199 -19.08 30.53 16.27
C GLY A 199 -20.00 30.08 15.12
N LEU A 200 -20.35 28.78 15.05
CA LEU A 200 -21.20 28.19 14.01
C LEU A 200 -22.64 28.07 14.46
#